data_9c563f1fb2f10821566588b6c04c468c
#
_entry.id   9c563f1fb2f10821566588b6c04c468c
#
_cell.length_a   1.000
_cell.length_b   1.000
_cell.length_c   1.000
_cell.angle_alpha   90.00
_cell.angle_beta   90.00
_cell.angle_gamma   90.00
#
_symmetry.space_group_name_H-M   'P 1'
#
loop_
_entity.id
_entity.type
_entity.pdbx_description
1 polymer ?
#
loop_
_entity_poly.entity_id
_entity_poly.type
_entity_poly.pdbx_seq_one_letter_code
_entity_poly.pdbx_strand_id
1 'polypeptide(L)'
;MEERKGFGSNFGFLMAAIGSAVGLGNIWGFPNKMGANGGFTFLIIYLILAACCGFIVMMGELALGRKTGRGAIGAYRVLSKRFKWLGWLGVLSAFLILGFYCALGGYCLKYVTLNVGNLFHAGFGTGTLDGAGVFGALMANQGEAVIYGLIFVALTMIIVMGGVGGGIEKVCSVGMPALFVMLVICIIRSCTLEGASDGLKYMFVPGWALANGVIKEAPDFFSVVSTAGGQMFFSLSLGMAAMITYGSYLDKKENLQKNAIIIVVMDTLVALMAGLCVIPGRFALDPTGTLGGPSLLFVTMQNVFDRMGAAGPIFGILFYLLVVFAAVSSSISLLEAVVAHFVDKARDEGKGDKRKLYSLIGAIGAGILCVIVCLDALGNAGISPADILGMRVDPSDKVPTWSADWLDFFDCIAEGILMPLGALLMSIMYGWELGPEVVHAEATCEGQKFGAYGWFRICIKYITPLAMLLVLYGQIKEFFF
;
A
#
# COMPACT_ATOMS: atom_id res chain seq x y z
N MET A 1 24.89 4.26 -25.85
CA MET A 1 24.04 4.46 -24.62
C MET A 1 24.13 3.18 -23.83
N GLU A 2 24.55 3.23 -22.57
CA GLU A 2 24.47 2.04 -21.70
C GLU A 2 23.03 1.59 -21.59
N GLU A 3 22.75 0.33 -21.87
CA GLU A 3 21.43 -0.26 -21.73
C GLU A 3 20.98 -0.21 -20.28
N ARG A 4 19.73 0.20 -20.05
CA ARG A 4 19.13 0.21 -18.71
C ARG A 4 19.00 -1.24 -18.21
N LYS A 5 19.69 -1.57 -17.13
CA LYS A 5 19.57 -2.90 -16.51
C LYS A 5 18.15 -3.10 -16.03
N GLY A 6 17.43 -4.05 -16.65
CA GLY A 6 16.07 -4.45 -16.28
C GLY A 6 16.06 -5.59 -15.25
N PHE A 7 14.90 -6.21 -15.11
CA PHE A 7 14.75 -7.47 -14.36
C PHE A 7 15.45 -8.62 -15.09
N GLY A 8 16.05 -9.52 -14.34
CA GLY A 8 16.73 -10.70 -14.90
C GLY A 8 15.76 -11.75 -15.45
N SER A 9 14.51 -11.73 -14.99
CA SER A 9 13.47 -12.69 -15.40
C SER A 9 12.07 -12.12 -15.24
N ASN A 10 11.09 -12.69 -15.99
CA ASN A 10 9.67 -12.33 -15.79
C ASN A 10 9.17 -12.73 -14.41
N PHE A 11 9.68 -13.82 -13.85
CA PHE A 11 9.37 -14.20 -12.47
C PHE A 11 9.85 -13.13 -11.48
N GLY A 12 11.09 -12.64 -11.65
CA GLY A 12 11.64 -11.56 -10.82
C GLY A 12 10.83 -10.26 -10.94
N PHE A 13 10.43 -9.88 -12.16
CA PHE A 13 9.53 -8.77 -12.38
C PHE A 13 8.18 -8.96 -11.65
N LEU A 14 7.55 -10.13 -11.82
CA LEU A 14 6.27 -10.42 -11.16
C LEU A 14 6.40 -10.38 -9.64
N MET A 15 7.45 -10.96 -9.06
CA MET A 15 7.67 -10.91 -7.62
C MET A 15 7.90 -9.50 -7.12
N ALA A 16 8.61 -8.66 -7.87
CA ALA A 16 8.80 -7.26 -7.52
C ALA A 16 7.50 -6.45 -7.67
N ALA A 17 6.74 -6.63 -8.75
CA ALA A 17 5.49 -5.91 -8.99
C ALA A 17 4.38 -6.34 -8.01
N ILE A 18 4.26 -7.66 -7.75
CA ILE A 18 3.37 -8.18 -6.70
C ILE A 18 3.82 -7.66 -5.34
N GLY A 19 5.13 -7.67 -5.04
CA GLY A 19 5.66 -7.15 -3.78
C GLY A 19 5.49 -5.63 -3.63
N SER A 20 5.45 -4.89 -4.73
CA SER A 20 5.07 -3.47 -4.70
C SER A 20 3.61 -3.28 -4.34
N ALA A 21 2.72 -4.09 -4.91
CA ALA A 21 1.30 -4.06 -4.66
C ALA A 21 0.98 -4.62 -3.25
N VAL A 22 1.53 -5.79 -2.90
CA VAL A 22 1.29 -6.43 -1.60
C VAL A 22 2.09 -5.73 -0.50
N GLY A 23 1.42 -4.91 0.29
CA GLY A 23 2.03 -4.13 1.36
C GLY A 23 1.16 -4.00 2.60
N LEU A 24 1.38 -2.92 3.35
CA LEU A 24 0.50 -2.54 4.47
C LEU A 24 -0.94 -2.33 4.02
N GLY A 25 -1.15 -1.90 2.78
CA GLY A 25 -2.47 -1.75 2.18
C GLY A 25 -3.30 -3.04 2.23
N ASN A 26 -2.69 -4.21 1.94
CA ASN A 26 -3.39 -5.49 1.97
C ASN A 26 -3.55 -6.01 3.39
N ILE A 27 -2.47 -5.96 4.20
CA ILE A 27 -2.44 -6.66 5.49
C ILE A 27 -3.15 -5.85 6.57
N TRP A 28 -3.12 -4.55 6.49
CA TRP A 28 -3.75 -3.63 7.41
C TRP A 28 -4.94 -2.88 6.80
N GLY A 29 -4.72 -2.18 5.69
CA GLY A 29 -5.72 -1.30 5.08
C GLY A 29 -6.99 -2.05 4.66
N PHE A 30 -6.86 -3.17 3.96
CA PHE A 30 -8.00 -3.94 3.48
C PHE A 30 -8.87 -4.53 4.62
N PRO A 31 -8.32 -5.26 5.63
CA PRO A 31 -9.12 -5.72 6.76
C PRO A 31 -9.77 -4.59 7.55
N ASN A 32 -9.07 -3.47 7.71
CA ASN A 32 -9.57 -2.25 8.34
C ASN A 32 -10.79 -1.69 7.59
N LYS A 33 -10.60 -1.33 6.32
CA LYS A 33 -11.66 -0.72 5.51
C LYS A 33 -12.83 -1.68 5.29
N MET A 34 -12.58 -2.97 5.13
CA MET A 34 -13.62 -4.01 5.08
C MET A 34 -14.38 -4.11 6.41
N GLY A 35 -13.66 -4.06 7.52
CA GLY A 35 -14.24 -4.10 8.87
C GLY A 35 -15.14 -2.91 9.18
N ALA A 36 -14.82 -1.72 8.68
CA ALA A 36 -15.60 -0.51 8.88
C ALA A 36 -16.80 -0.38 7.92
N ASN A 37 -16.77 -1.07 6.76
CA ASN A 37 -17.73 -0.88 5.66
C ASN A 37 -18.62 -2.10 5.38
N GLY A 38 -18.99 -2.85 6.43
CA GLY A 38 -20.02 -3.91 6.34
C GLY A 38 -19.55 -5.21 5.71
N GLY A 39 -18.23 -5.50 5.71
CA GLY A 39 -17.68 -6.80 5.34
C GLY A 39 -17.95 -7.19 3.89
N PHE A 40 -18.96 -8.03 3.68
CA PHE A 40 -19.31 -8.55 2.35
C PHE A 40 -19.59 -7.47 1.32
N THR A 41 -20.29 -6.39 1.67
CA THR A 41 -20.63 -5.30 0.73
C THR A 41 -19.37 -4.62 0.21
N PHE A 42 -18.44 -4.31 1.09
CA PHE A 42 -17.14 -3.77 0.71
C PHE A 42 -16.37 -4.72 -0.22
N LEU A 43 -16.34 -6.01 0.11
CA LEU A 43 -15.64 -7.02 -0.67
C LEU A 43 -16.11 -7.07 -2.13
N ILE A 44 -17.42 -7.12 -2.36
CA ILE A 44 -17.96 -7.21 -3.73
C ILE A 44 -17.65 -5.95 -4.52
N ILE A 45 -17.81 -4.77 -3.92
CA ILE A 45 -17.50 -3.50 -4.59
C ILE A 45 -16.01 -3.42 -4.90
N TYR A 46 -15.13 -3.81 -3.97
CA TYR A 46 -13.69 -3.86 -4.19
C TYR A 46 -13.32 -4.77 -5.39
N LEU A 47 -13.88 -5.97 -5.48
CA LEU A 47 -13.63 -6.90 -6.60
C LEU A 47 -14.07 -6.33 -7.94
N ILE A 48 -15.22 -5.67 -7.99
CA ILE A 48 -15.71 -5.00 -9.20
C ILE A 48 -14.75 -3.87 -9.60
N LEU A 49 -14.33 -3.02 -8.66
CA LEU A 49 -13.41 -1.92 -8.93
C LEU A 49 -12.03 -2.43 -9.35
N ALA A 50 -11.53 -3.51 -8.75
CA ALA A 50 -10.27 -4.14 -9.14
C ALA A 50 -10.29 -4.61 -10.60
N ALA A 51 -11.42 -5.17 -11.08
CA ALA A 51 -11.58 -5.61 -12.46
C ALA A 51 -11.80 -4.46 -13.45
N CYS A 52 -12.58 -3.44 -13.07
CA CYS A 52 -13.00 -2.35 -13.97
C CYS A 52 -12.03 -1.17 -13.99
N CYS A 53 -11.31 -0.94 -12.87
CA CYS A 53 -10.42 0.20 -12.72
C CYS A 53 -8.98 -0.26 -12.44
N GLY A 54 -8.78 -1.16 -11.47
CA GLY A 54 -7.45 -1.64 -11.09
C GLY A 54 -6.68 -2.26 -12.25
N PHE A 55 -7.26 -3.26 -12.93
CA PHE A 55 -6.65 -3.86 -14.12
C PHE A 55 -6.40 -2.86 -15.25
N ILE A 56 -7.33 -1.93 -15.48
CA ILE A 56 -7.26 -0.96 -16.57
C ILE A 56 -6.11 0.04 -16.33
N VAL A 57 -6.03 0.60 -15.11
CA VAL A 57 -4.95 1.53 -14.73
C VAL A 57 -3.61 0.81 -14.71
N MET A 58 -3.54 -0.42 -14.17
CA MET A 58 -2.34 -1.27 -14.19
C MET A 58 -1.81 -1.47 -15.62
N MET A 59 -2.69 -1.82 -16.56
CA MET A 59 -2.33 -1.96 -17.98
C MET A 59 -1.80 -0.65 -18.56
N GLY A 60 -2.43 0.47 -18.23
CA GLY A 60 -2.01 1.81 -18.69
C GLY A 60 -0.63 2.18 -18.16
N GLU A 61 -0.39 2.00 -16.87
CA GLU A 61 0.90 2.33 -16.23
C GLU A 61 2.04 1.45 -16.72
N LEU A 62 1.84 0.14 -16.78
CA LEU A 62 2.85 -0.78 -17.30
C LEU A 62 3.19 -0.50 -18.78
N ALA A 63 2.15 -0.22 -19.60
CA ALA A 63 2.33 0.14 -21.00
C ALA A 63 3.10 1.46 -21.15
N LEU A 64 2.79 2.48 -20.33
CA LEU A 64 3.49 3.75 -20.33
C LEU A 64 4.98 3.60 -20.04
N GLY A 65 5.28 2.85 -18.97
CA GLY A 65 6.67 2.58 -18.58
C GLY A 65 7.43 1.82 -19.67
N ARG A 66 6.87 0.67 -20.12
CA ARG A 66 7.52 -0.21 -21.10
C ARG A 66 7.72 0.48 -22.47
N LYS A 67 6.71 1.23 -22.92
CA LYS A 67 6.79 1.93 -24.22
C LYS A 67 7.91 2.97 -24.24
N THR A 68 8.11 3.67 -23.14
CA THR A 68 9.05 4.78 -23.06
C THR A 68 10.42 4.40 -22.51
N GLY A 69 10.53 3.28 -21.78
CA GLY A 69 11.75 2.86 -21.09
C GLY A 69 12.21 3.85 -20.01
N ARG A 70 11.29 4.65 -19.46
CA ARG A 70 11.58 5.73 -18.50
C ARG A 70 10.71 5.67 -17.28
N GLY A 71 11.21 6.20 -16.14
CA GLY A 71 10.39 6.47 -14.97
C GLY A 71 9.27 7.47 -15.26
N ALA A 72 8.29 7.60 -14.37
CA ALA A 72 7.01 8.27 -14.65
C ALA A 72 7.13 9.68 -15.22
N ILE A 73 7.99 10.55 -14.64
CA ILE A 73 8.15 11.94 -15.13
C ILE A 73 8.65 11.95 -16.58
N GLY A 74 9.64 11.10 -16.88
CA GLY A 74 10.19 10.97 -18.24
C GLY A 74 9.16 10.38 -19.21
N ALA A 75 8.42 9.38 -18.77
CA ALA A 75 7.43 8.66 -19.56
C ALA A 75 6.28 9.58 -20.03
N TYR A 76 5.66 10.32 -19.12
CA TYR A 76 4.61 11.28 -19.48
C TYR A 76 5.14 12.41 -20.38
N ARG A 77 6.37 12.89 -20.12
CA ARG A 77 6.98 13.96 -20.94
C ARG A 77 7.22 13.53 -22.39
N VAL A 78 7.58 12.27 -22.61
CA VAL A 78 7.79 11.71 -23.95
C VAL A 78 6.47 11.47 -24.67
N LEU A 79 5.47 10.96 -23.97
CA LEU A 79 4.24 10.47 -24.60
C LEU A 79 3.21 11.56 -24.86
N SER A 80 3.09 12.58 -23.96
CA SER A 80 2.07 13.63 -24.07
C SER A 80 2.66 15.01 -23.84
N LYS A 81 2.30 15.95 -24.72
CA LYS A 81 2.64 17.38 -24.53
C LYS A 81 1.74 18.03 -23.47
N ARG A 82 0.48 17.62 -23.40
CA ARG A 82 -0.55 18.18 -22.50
C ARG A 82 -0.38 17.68 -21.08
N PHE A 83 -0.14 16.38 -20.88
CA PHE A 83 -0.04 15.71 -19.59
C PHE A 83 1.41 15.48 -19.11
N LYS A 84 2.40 16.17 -19.69
CA LYS A 84 3.84 16.03 -19.35
C LYS A 84 4.17 16.21 -17.86
N TRP A 85 3.31 16.92 -17.13
CA TRP A 85 3.48 17.22 -15.70
C TRP A 85 2.91 16.11 -14.78
N LEU A 86 2.07 15.22 -15.33
CA LEU A 86 1.35 14.22 -14.54
C LEU A 86 2.28 13.25 -13.79
N GLY A 87 3.46 12.97 -14.35
CA GLY A 87 4.46 12.14 -13.69
C GLY A 87 4.96 12.69 -12.35
N TRP A 88 4.91 14.02 -12.15
CA TRP A 88 5.27 14.63 -10.88
C TRP A 88 4.24 14.33 -9.78
N LEU A 89 2.95 14.22 -10.09
CA LEU A 89 1.92 13.84 -9.12
C LEU A 89 2.19 12.45 -8.55
N GLY A 90 2.47 11.48 -9.43
CA GLY A 90 2.76 10.11 -9.00
C GLY A 90 4.05 10.02 -8.17
N VAL A 91 5.12 10.72 -8.57
CA VAL A 91 6.38 10.72 -7.80
C VAL A 91 6.22 11.43 -6.46
N LEU A 92 5.46 12.53 -6.40
CA LEU A 92 5.16 13.22 -5.14
C LEU A 92 4.32 12.33 -4.21
N SER A 93 3.30 11.65 -4.76
CA SER A 93 2.49 10.69 -4.00
C SER A 93 3.37 9.57 -3.41
N ALA A 94 4.24 8.94 -4.23
CA ALA A 94 5.17 7.93 -3.76
C ALA A 94 6.09 8.43 -2.64
N PHE A 95 6.57 9.67 -2.75
CA PHE A 95 7.46 10.26 -1.76
C PHE A 95 6.76 10.54 -0.42
N LEU A 96 5.53 11.08 -0.45
CA LEU A 96 4.75 11.34 0.75
C LEU A 96 4.37 10.04 1.46
N ILE A 97 3.89 9.05 0.69
CA ILE A 97 3.57 7.72 1.22
C ILE A 97 4.81 7.10 1.87
N LEU A 98 5.97 7.12 1.21
CA LEU A 98 7.20 6.54 1.74
C LEU A 98 7.55 7.08 3.13
N GLY A 99 7.29 8.36 3.40
CA GLY A 99 7.53 8.99 4.70
C GLY A 99 6.78 8.31 5.83
N PHE A 100 5.45 8.27 5.79
CA PHE A 100 4.65 7.65 6.86
C PHE A 100 4.73 6.12 6.83
N TYR A 101 4.93 5.53 5.65
CA TYR A 101 5.10 4.09 5.48
C TYR A 101 6.33 3.56 6.21
N CYS A 102 7.42 4.32 6.22
CA CYS A 102 8.63 3.99 6.97
C CYS A 102 8.41 4.06 8.49
N ALA A 103 7.59 4.98 8.99
CA ALA A 103 7.22 5.03 10.40
C ALA A 103 6.42 3.77 10.81
N LEU A 104 5.39 3.42 10.05
CA LEU A 104 4.59 2.22 10.28
C LEU A 104 5.43 0.93 10.16
N GLY A 105 6.32 0.84 9.17
CA GLY A 105 7.26 -0.26 9.02
C GLY A 105 8.21 -0.38 10.22
N GLY A 106 8.66 0.75 10.76
CA GLY A 106 9.43 0.82 12.00
C GLY A 106 8.66 0.30 13.21
N TYR A 107 7.37 0.67 13.34
CA TYR A 107 6.52 0.13 14.41
C TYR A 107 6.36 -1.40 14.30
N CYS A 108 6.22 -1.93 13.08
CA CYS A 108 6.18 -3.39 12.87
C CYS A 108 7.50 -4.06 13.32
N LEU A 109 8.67 -3.47 13.02
CA LEU A 109 9.97 -3.96 13.52
C LEU A 109 10.03 -3.97 15.05
N LYS A 110 9.51 -2.92 15.70
CA LYS A 110 9.41 -2.86 17.16
C LYS A 110 8.56 -4.00 17.70
N TYR A 111 7.40 -4.28 17.07
CA TYR A 111 6.51 -5.36 17.51
C TYR A 111 7.08 -6.75 17.27
N VAL A 112 7.93 -6.95 16.27
CA VAL A 112 8.76 -8.18 16.16
C VAL A 112 9.64 -8.32 17.39
N THR A 113 10.39 -7.26 17.77
CA THR A 113 11.27 -7.28 18.96
C THR A 113 10.50 -7.54 20.25
N LEU A 114 9.33 -6.93 20.45
CA LEU A 114 8.48 -7.15 21.63
C LEU A 114 8.05 -8.61 21.75
N ASN A 115 7.58 -9.22 20.66
CA ASN A 115 7.16 -10.62 20.67
C ASN A 115 8.35 -11.60 20.82
N VAL A 116 9.53 -11.24 20.34
CA VAL A 116 10.77 -11.97 20.66
C VAL A 116 11.06 -11.88 22.16
N GLY A 117 10.90 -10.69 22.76
CA GLY A 117 11.02 -10.51 24.21
C GLY A 117 10.03 -11.38 25.00
N ASN A 118 8.79 -11.44 24.56
CA ASN A 118 7.76 -12.32 25.16
C ASN A 118 8.13 -13.80 25.07
N LEU A 119 8.65 -14.24 23.92
CA LEU A 119 9.05 -15.64 23.71
C LEU A 119 10.16 -16.09 24.67
N PHE A 120 11.11 -15.21 24.95
CA PHE A 120 12.25 -15.49 25.83
C PHE A 120 12.04 -14.98 27.27
N HIS A 121 10.86 -14.46 27.60
CA HIS A 121 10.57 -13.81 28.89
C HIS A 121 11.59 -12.74 29.28
N ALA A 122 12.06 -11.98 28.28
CA ALA A 122 13.06 -10.94 28.45
C ALA A 122 12.41 -9.60 28.82
N GLY A 123 13.13 -8.75 29.54
CA GLY A 123 12.62 -7.47 30.02
C GLY A 123 12.24 -6.44 28.94
N PHE A 124 12.52 -6.72 27.66
CA PHE A 124 12.13 -5.90 26.51
C PHE A 124 10.84 -6.39 25.81
N GLY A 125 10.14 -7.39 26.37
CA GLY A 125 8.81 -7.83 25.92
C GLY A 125 7.69 -6.86 26.31
N THR A 126 6.43 -7.28 26.09
CA THR A 126 5.25 -6.48 26.45
C THR A 126 5.01 -6.37 27.94
N GLY A 127 5.62 -7.26 28.74
CA GLY A 127 5.43 -7.35 30.19
C GLY A 127 3.98 -7.68 30.57
N THR A 128 3.36 -6.84 31.39
CA THR A 128 1.96 -6.97 31.83
C THR A 128 1.01 -6.04 31.07
N LEU A 129 1.50 -5.31 30.06
CA LEU A 129 0.69 -4.38 29.28
C LEU A 129 -0.17 -5.15 28.28
N ASP A 130 -1.42 -4.72 28.12
CA ASP A 130 -2.27 -5.12 27.01
C ASP A 130 -1.87 -4.39 25.72
N GLY A 131 -2.47 -4.77 24.58
CA GLY A 131 -2.14 -4.17 23.30
C GLY A 131 -2.26 -2.64 23.28
N ALA A 132 -3.25 -2.07 23.97
CA ALA A 132 -3.41 -0.61 24.06
C ALA A 132 -2.28 0.04 24.89
N GLY A 133 -1.90 -0.57 26.01
CA GLY A 133 -0.78 -0.13 26.83
C GLY A 133 0.55 -0.21 26.09
N VAL A 134 0.79 -1.30 25.33
CA VAL A 134 1.98 -1.47 24.49
C VAL A 134 2.07 -0.39 23.42
N PHE A 135 0.96 -0.14 22.71
CA PHE A 135 0.93 0.88 21.66
C PHE A 135 1.07 2.29 22.24
N GLY A 136 0.39 2.57 23.36
CA GLY A 136 0.54 3.84 24.09
C GLY A 136 1.97 4.08 24.58
N ALA A 137 2.65 3.05 25.07
CA ALA A 137 4.06 3.15 25.47
C ALA A 137 4.99 3.46 24.29
N LEU A 138 4.73 2.88 23.10
CA LEU A 138 5.49 3.22 21.90
C LEU A 138 5.25 4.67 21.46
N MET A 139 4.01 5.14 21.50
CA MET A 139 3.66 6.53 21.14
C MET A 139 4.26 7.54 22.15
N ALA A 140 4.31 7.19 23.42
CA ALA A 140 4.95 8.02 24.45
C ALA A 140 6.50 8.05 24.32
N ASN A 141 7.11 7.01 23.74
CA ASN A 141 8.56 6.94 23.50
C ASN A 141 8.90 7.28 22.04
N GLN A 142 8.71 8.54 21.67
CA GLN A 142 8.97 9.05 20.31
C GLN A 142 10.40 8.77 19.82
N GLY A 143 11.39 8.81 20.73
CA GLY A 143 12.79 8.52 20.39
C GLY A 143 12.97 7.08 19.90
N GLU A 144 12.31 6.13 20.53
CA GLU A 144 12.30 4.72 20.09
C GLU A 144 11.57 4.55 18.76
N ALA A 145 10.42 5.19 18.60
CA ALA A 145 9.67 5.20 17.34
C ALA A 145 10.52 5.72 16.16
N VAL A 146 11.24 6.82 16.37
CA VAL A 146 12.18 7.40 15.38
C VAL A 146 13.31 6.44 15.04
N ILE A 147 13.93 5.79 16.04
CA ILE A 147 15.03 4.84 15.79
C ILE A 147 14.56 3.68 14.90
N TYR A 148 13.44 3.04 15.23
CA TYR A 148 12.91 1.93 14.44
C TYR A 148 12.47 2.39 13.03
N GLY A 149 11.88 3.58 12.90
CA GLY A 149 11.54 4.18 11.61
C GLY A 149 12.77 4.42 10.74
N LEU A 150 13.84 4.98 11.30
CA LEU A 150 15.10 5.21 10.58
C LEU A 150 15.83 3.91 10.23
N ILE A 151 15.74 2.87 11.05
CA ILE A 151 16.23 1.51 10.69
C ILE A 151 15.49 1.01 9.46
N PHE A 152 14.17 1.19 9.39
CA PHE A 152 13.36 0.78 8.25
C PHE A 152 13.70 1.59 6.98
N VAL A 153 13.91 2.92 7.09
CA VAL A 153 14.41 3.77 5.99
C VAL A 153 15.77 3.27 5.48
N ALA A 154 16.70 2.97 6.39
CA ALA A 154 18.03 2.47 6.03
C ALA A 154 17.95 1.11 5.30
N LEU A 155 17.10 0.19 5.76
CA LEU A 155 16.86 -1.10 5.10
C LEU A 155 16.35 -0.91 3.68
N THR A 156 15.32 -0.07 3.48
CA THR A 156 14.77 0.28 2.17
C THR A 156 15.84 0.87 1.25
N MET A 157 16.62 1.83 1.75
CA MET A 157 17.69 2.49 1.01
C MET A 157 18.77 1.51 0.52
N ILE A 158 19.24 0.63 1.41
CA ILE A 158 20.30 -0.34 1.09
C ILE A 158 19.84 -1.26 -0.06
N ILE A 159 18.60 -1.72 -0.03
CA ILE A 159 18.05 -2.59 -1.07
C ILE A 159 17.96 -1.85 -2.42
N VAL A 160 17.45 -0.61 -2.43
CA VAL A 160 17.32 0.19 -3.66
C VAL A 160 18.70 0.57 -4.24
N MET A 161 19.70 0.83 -3.39
CA MET A 161 21.09 1.02 -3.83
C MET A 161 21.67 -0.19 -4.56
N GLY A 162 21.19 -1.40 -4.26
CA GLY A 162 21.56 -2.63 -4.94
C GLY A 162 21.02 -2.73 -6.38
N GLY A 163 20.13 -1.82 -6.78
CA GLY A 163 19.53 -1.76 -8.12
C GLY A 163 18.41 -2.79 -8.33
N VAL A 164 17.86 -2.81 -9.55
CA VAL A 164 16.66 -3.59 -9.86
C VAL A 164 16.92 -5.10 -9.74
N GLY A 165 17.89 -5.64 -10.45
CA GLY A 165 18.18 -7.10 -10.42
C GLY A 165 18.91 -7.55 -9.16
N GLY A 166 19.88 -6.76 -8.65
CA GLY A 166 20.72 -7.14 -7.49
C GLY A 166 20.08 -6.88 -6.14
N GLY A 167 19.18 -5.89 -6.03
CA GLY A 167 18.49 -5.50 -4.81
C GLY A 167 17.01 -5.89 -4.82
N ILE A 168 16.21 -5.20 -5.61
CA ILE A 168 14.74 -5.30 -5.62
C ILE A 168 14.28 -6.72 -5.99
N GLU A 169 14.70 -7.23 -7.15
CA GLU A 169 14.32 -8.56 -7.65
C GLU A 169 14.71 -9.66 -6.67
N LYS A 170 15.93 -9.61 -6.15
CA LYS A 170 16.45 -10.63 -5.24
C LYS A 170 15.67 -10.70 -3.93
N VAL A 171 15.37 -9.53 -3.34
CA VAL A 171 14.61 -9.46 -2.09
C VAL A 171 13.18 -9.92 -2.29
N CYS A 172 12.50 -9.45 -3.36
CA CYS A 172 11.11 -9.81 -3.63
C CYS A 172 10.96 -11.28 -4.04
N SER A 173 11.91 -11.86 -4.79
CA SER A 173 11.86 -13.27 -5.21
C SER A 173 11.93 -14.26 -4.04
N VAL A 174 12.51 -13.87 -2.91
CA VAL A 174 12.53 -14.68 -1.69
C VAL A 174 11.43 -14.24 -0.71
N GLY A 175 11.27 -12.94 -0.53
CA GLY A 175 10.33 -12.36 0.44
C GLY A 175 8.88 -12.67 0.13
N MET A 176 8.44 -12.59 -1.15
CA MET A 176 7.05 -12.84 -1.50
C MET A 176 6.59 -14.28 -1.26
N PRO A 177 7.31 -15.34 -1.70
CA PRO A 177 6.95 -16.70 -1.32
C PRO A 177 6.94 -16.94 0.19
N ALA A 178 7.92 -16.38 0.93
CA ALA A 178 7.96 -16.49 2.38
C ALA A 178 6.74 -15.83 3.03
N LEU A 179 6.34 -14.63 2.55
CA LEU A 179 5.14 -13.94 2.99
C LEU A 179 3.88 -14.81 2.81
N PHE A 180 3.71 -15.43 1.64
CA PHE A 180 2.59 -16.33 1.38
C PHE A 180 2.52 -17.49 2.37
N VAL A 181 3.66 -18.15 2.63
CA VAL A 181 3.73 -19.27 3.58
C VAL A 181 3.36 -18.81 4.99
N MET A 182 3.93 -17.68 5.46
CA MET A 182 3.61 -17.11 6.77
C MET A 182 2.13 -16.76 6.88
N LEU A 183 1.56 -16.16 5.84
CA LEU A 183 0.15 -15.78 5.79
C LEU A 183 -0.77 -17.00 5.90
N VAL A 184 -0.49 -18.08 5.16
CA VAL A 184 -1.25 -19.33 5.25
C VAL A 184 -1.21 -19.92 6.67
N ILE A 185 -0.05 -19.92 7.33
CA ILE A 185 0.09 -20.41 8.71
C ILE A 185 -0.79 -19.55 9.66
N CYS A 186 -0.73 -18.23 9.54
CA CYS A 186 -1.55 -17.33 10.36
C CYS A 186 -3.05 -17.50 10.10
N ILE A 187 -3.47 -17.70 8.83
CA ILE A 187 -4.87 -17.97 8.46
C ILE A 187 -5.38 -19.26 9.10
N ILE A 188 -4.62 -20.36 8.97
CA ILE A 188 -5.01 -21.65 9.59
C ILE A 188 -5.24 -21.46 11.07
N ARG A 189 -4.33 -20.77 11.77
CA ARG A 189 -4.47 -20.50 13.19
C ARG A 189 -5.68 -19.62 13.50
N SER A 190 -5.85 -18.52 12.80
CA SER A 190 -6.96 -17.58 13.00
C SER A 190 -8.32 -18.24 12.79
N CYS A 191 -8.47 -18.99 11.69
CA CYS A 191 -9.74 -19.65 11.35
C CYS A 191 -10.08 -20.87 12.23
N THR A 192 -9.10 -21.45 12.95
CA THR A 192 -9.31 -22.57 13.87
C THR A 192 -9.56 -22.14 15.32
N LEU A 193 -9.57 -20.85 15.60
CA LEU A 193 -9.95 -20.33 16.92
C LEU A 193 -11.46 -20.50 17.17
N GLU A 194 -11.82 -20.77 18.41
CA GLU A 194 -13.22 -20.80 18.84
C GLU A 194 -13.84 -19.39 18.67
N GLY A 195 -14.99 -19.29 17.99
CA GLY A 195 -15.63 -18.02 17.64
C GLY A 195 -15.20 -17.41 16.30
N ALA A 196 -14.18 -17.96 15.62
CA ALA A 196 -13.71 -17.45 14.32
C ALA A 196 -14.78 -17.50 13.21
N SER A 197 -15.76 -18.40 13.33
CA SER A 197 -16.85 -18.57 12.35
C SER A 197 -17.65 -17.29 12.10
N ASP A 198 -17.77 -16.43 13.11
CA ASP A 198 -18.53 -15.18 12.99
C ASP A 198 -17.75 -14.14 12.16
N GLY A 199 -16.43 -14.13 12.28
CA GLY A 199 -15.58 -13.35 11.39
C GLY A 199 -15.66 -13.81 9.93
N LEU A 200 -15.72 -15.11 9.67
CA LEU A 200 -15.93 -15.64 8.31
C LEU A 200 -17.31 -15.26 7.74
N LYS A 201 -18.36 -15.35 8.56
CA LYS A 201 -19.71 -14.90 8.15
C LYS A 201 -19.75 -13.41 7.88
N TYR A 202 -19.06 -12.60 8.70
CA TYR A 202 -18.91 -11.17 8.49
C TYR A 202 -18.30 -10.84 7.10
N MET A 203 -17.28 -11.58 6.71
CA MET A 203 -16.60 -11.40 5.41
C MET A 203 -17.44 -11.87 4.22
N PHE A 204 -18.13 -13.02 4.34
CA PHE A 204 -18.65 -13.72 3.16
C PHE A 204 -20.15 -13.89 3.12
N VAL A 205 -20.89 -13.55 4.19
CA VAL A 205 -22.35 -13.70 4.21
C VAL A 205 -23.02 -12.33 4.05
N PRO A 206 -23.81 -12.13 2.96
CA PRO A 206 -24.54 -10.89 2.74
C PRO A 206 -25.44 -10.52 3.91
N GLY A 207 -25.37 -9.26 4.37
CA GLY A 207 -26.26 -8.75 5.41
C GLY A 207 -26.01 -9.28 6.83
N TRP A 208 -25.07 -10.21 7.02
CA TRP A 208 -24.82 -10.82 8.33
C TRP A 208 -24.40 -9.78 9.38
N ALA A 209 -23.59 -8.83 9.02
CA ALA A 209 -23.10 -7.76 9.89
C ALA A 209 -24.25 -6.93 10.49
N LEU A 210 -25.25 -6.59 9.68
CA LEU A 210 -26.43 -5.83 10.10
C LEU A 210 -27.39 -6.72 10.94
N ALA A 211 -27.64 -7.95 10.49
CA ALA A 211 -28.54 -8.88 11.15
C ALA A 211 -28.07 -9.28 12.57
N ASN A 212 -26.76 -9.24 12.82
CA ASN A 212 -26.16 -9.58 14.12
C ASN A 212 -25.69 -8.34 14.92
N GLY A 213 -26.08 -7.14 14.51
CA GLY A 213 -25.82 -5.89 15.24
C GLY A 213 -24.33 -5.49 15.31
N VAL A 214 -23.48 -6.06 14.44
CA VAL A 214 -22.07 -5.65 14.33
C VAL A 214 -21.95 -4.23 13.74
N ILE A 215 -22.85 -3.92 12.81
CA ILE A 215 -23.10 -2.57 12.32
C ILE A 215 -24.55 -2.19 12.61
N LYS A 216 -24.79 -0.91 12.94
CA LYS A 216 -26.14 -0.41 13.30
C LYS A 216 -27.01 -0.14 12.08
N GLU A 217 -26.39 0.31 11.01
CA GLU A 217 -27.03 0.72 9.76
C GLU A 217 -26.25 0.17 8.57
N ALA A 218 -26.96 -0.04 7.44
CA ALA A 218 -26.28 -0.41 6.19
C ALA A 218 -25.35 0.73 5.75
N PRO A 219 -24.09 0.43 5.36
CA PRO A 219 -23.17 1.46 4.90
C PRO A 219 -23.72 2.17 3.67
N ASP A 220 -23.49 3.48 3.58
CA ASP A 220 -23.86 4.24 2.38
C ASP A 220 -23.09 3.73 1.16
N PHE A 221 -23.81 3.44 0.08
CA PHE A 221 -23.24 2.85 -1.13
C PHE A 221 -22.10 3.69 -1.72
N PHE A 222 -22.27 5.02 -1.80
CA PHE A 222 -21.25 5.89 -2.36
C PHE A 222 -20.01 5.98 -1.47
N SER A 223 -20.19 5.96 -0.15
CA SER A 223 -19.09 5.89 0.81
C SER A 223 -18.30 4.60 0.63
N VAL A 224 -18.97 3.45 0.51
CA VAL A 224 -18.30 2.16 0.30
C VAL A 224 -17.55 2.14 -1.03
N VAL A 225 -18.13 2.67 -2.11
CA VAL A 225 -17.46 2.78 -3.43
C VAL A 225 -16.20 3.63 -3.33
N SER A 226 -16.26 4.76 -2.63
CA SER A 226 -15.12 5.63 -2.43
C SER A 226 -14.00 4.96 -1.63
N THR A 227 -14.35 4.39 -0.47
CA THR A 227 -13.38 3.72 0.41
C THR A 227 -12.78 2.49 -0.27
N ALA A 228 -13.59 1.67 -0.97
CA ALA A 228 -13.09 0.53 -1.72
C ALA A 228 -12.21 0.93 -2.90
N GLY A 229 -12.53 2.05 -3.55
CA GLY A 229 -11.74 2.61 -4.65
C GLY A 229 -10.39 3.13 -4.17
N GLY A 230 -10.34 3.93 -3.11
CA GLY A 230 -9.10 4.39 -2.48
C GLY A 230 -8.25 3.19 -2.06
N GLN A 231 -8.84 2.22 -1.35
CA GLN A 231 -8.15 0.98 -0.96
C GLN A 231 -7.57 0.22 -2.16
N MET A 232 -8.31 0.11 -3.25
CA MET A 232 -7.84 -0.58 -4.46
C MET A 232 -6.64 0.12 -5.10
N PHE A 233 -6.64 1.47 -5.14
CA PHE A 233 -5.50 2.23 -5.66
C PHE A 233 -4.26 2.08 -4.79
N PHE A 234 -4.44 2.21 -3.49
CA PHE A 234 -3.35 2.05 -2.52
C PHE A 234 -2.78 0.63 -2.57
N SER A 235 -3.64 -0.39 -2.53
CA SER A 235 -3.26 -1.80 -2.58
C SER A 235 -2.47 -2.14 -3.84
N LEU A 236 -2.98 -1.79 -5.02
CA LEU A 236 -2.36 -2.08 -6.31
C LEU A 236 -1.17 -1.16 -6.65
N SER A 237 -0.80 -0.23 -5.79
CA SER A 237 0.26 0.77 -6.03
C SER A 237 0.06 1.57 -7.31
N LEU A 238 -1.18 1.96 -7.61
CA LEU A 238 -1.56 2.72 -8.80
C LEU A 238 -1.63 4.22 -8.53
N GLY A 239 -1.36 5.05 -9.55
CA GLY A 239 -1.36 6.50 -9.41
C GLY A 239 -0.12 7.08 -8.72
N MET A 240 0.78 6.24 -8.19
CA MET A 240 1.99 6.63 -7.47
C MET A 240 3.30 6.35 -8.22
N ALA A 241 3.27 6.28 -9.54
CA ALA A 241 4.44 6.09 -10.41
C ALA A 241 5.18 4.74 -10.29
N ALA A 242 4.84 3.88 -9.33
CA ALA A 242 5.53 2.62 -9.08
C ALA A 242 5.42 1.65 -10.27
N MET A 243 4.21 1.40 -10.77
CA MET A 243 3.98 0.47 -11.87
C MET A 243 4.48 1.01 -13.21
N ILE A 244 4.50 2.34 -13.42
CA ILE A 244 5.15 2.96 -14.57
C ILE A 244 6.66 2.69 -14.52
N THR A 245 7.26 2.87 -13.34
CA THR A 245 8.69 2.66 -13.14
C THR A 245 9.07 1.19 -13.36
N TYR A 246 8.32 0.25 -12.80
CA TYR A 246 8.56 -1.18 -13.01
C TYR A 246 8.29 -1.63 -14.45
N GLY A 247 7.23 -1.10 -15.07
CA GLY A 247 6.96 -1.29 -16.49
C GLY A 247 8.13 -0.85 -17.38
N SER A 248 8.86 0.20 -17.01
CA SER A 248 10.00 0.69 -17.75
C SER A 248 11.23 -0.24 -17.74
N TYR A 249 11.24 -1.24 -16.88
CA TYR A 249 12.25 -2.30 -16.80
C TYR A 249 11.81 -3.61 -17.45
N LEU A 250 10.54 -3.69 -17.92
CA LEU A 250 9.95 -4.90 -18.48
C LEU A 250 10.36 -5.09 -19.95
N ASP A 251 10.82 -6.29 -20.29
CA ASP A 251 11.16 -6.66 -21.67
C ASP A 251 9.90 -6.67 -22.57
N LYS A 252 10.05 -6.25 -23.81
CA LYS A 252 8.97 -6.23 -24.82
C LYS A 252 8.45 -7.60 -25.19
N LYS A 253 9.24 -8.66 -24.99
CA LYS A 253 8.85 -10.07 -25.19
C LYS A 253 7.85 -10.55 -24.16
N GLU A 254 7.73 -9.87 -23.02
CA GLU A 254 6.82 -10.28 -21.95
C GLU A 254 5.37 -9.88 -22.26
N ASN A 255 4.44 -10.77 -21.91
CA ASN A 255 3.02 -10.53 -22.15
C ASN A 255 2.45 -9.56 -21.11
N LEU A 256 2.21 -8.32 -21.52
CA LEU A 256 1.77 -7.24 -20.66
C LEU A 256 0.41 -7.52 -20.00
N GLN A 257 -0.56 -8.03 -20.77
CA GLN A 257 -1.89 -8.37 -20.24
C GLN A 257 -1.80 -9.47 -19.18
N LYS A 258 -1.04 -10.54 -19.45
CA LYS A 258 -0.88 -11.65 -18.51
C LYS A 258 -0.24 -11.17 -17.21
N ASN A 259 0.80 -10.35 -17.30
CA ASN A 259 1.48 -9.81 -16.14
C ASN A 259 0.54 -8.89 -15.32
N ALA A 260 -0.20 -7.99 -15.95
CA ALA A 260 -1.17 -7.13 -15.28
C ALA A 260 -2.27 -7.93 -14.56
N ILE A 261 -2.82 -8.96 -15.21
CA ILE A 261 -3.82 -9.86 -14.58
C ILE A 261 -3.23 -10.57 -13.37
N ILE A 262 -2.03 -11.13 -13.49
CA ILE A 262 -1.37 -11.83 -12.39
C ILE A 262 -1.15 -10.89 -11.20
N ILE A 263 -0.66 -9.68 -11.43
CA ILE A 263 -0.42 -8.71 -10.35
C ILE A 263 -1.74 -8.38 -9.63
N VAL A 264 -2.80 -8.01 -10.36
CA VAL A 264 -4.10 -7.65 -9.77
C VAL A 264 -4.73 -8.82 -9.04
N VAL A 265 -4.70 -10.03 -9.61
CA VAL A 265 -5.27 -11.22 -8.97
C VAL A 265 -4.49 -11.59 -7.71
N MET A 266 -3.16 -11.55 -7.76
CA MET A 266 -2.32 -11.92 -6.61
C MET A 266 -2.44 -10.89 -5.49
N ASP A 267 -2.48 -9.61 -5.80
CA ASP A 267 -2.75 -8.54 -4.82
C ASP A 267 -4.11 -8.74 -4.13
N THR A 268 -5.17 -8.92 -4.91
CA THR A 268 -6.53 -9.17 -4.40
C THR A 268 -6.59 -10.45 -3.54
N LEU A 269 -5.90 -11.50 -3.97
CA LEU A 269 -5.81 -12.74 -3.20
C LEU A 269 -5.14 -12.51 -1.84
N VAL A 270 -4.03 -11.78 -1.81
CA VAL A 270 -3.34 -11.46 -0.54
C VAL A 270 -4.20 -10.57 0.35
N ALA A 271 -4.92 -9.59 -0.21
CA ALA A 271 -5.86 -8.77 0.56
C ALA A 271 -6.95 -9.63 1.22
N LEU A 272 -7.55 -10.58 0.48
CA LEU A 272 -8.51 -11.54 1.02
C LEU A 272 -7.88 -12.45 2.09
N MET A 273 -6.69 -12.96 1.85
CA MET A 273 -5.96 -13.79 2.80
C MET A 273 -5.64 -13.02 4.08
N ALA A 274 -5.27 -11.75 3.98
CA ALA A 274 -5.06 -10.88 5.14
C ALA A 274 -6.37 -10.65 5.91
N GLY A 275 -7.48 -10.44 5.22
CA GLY A 275 -8.81 -10.43 5.83
C GLY A 275 -9.09 -11.71 6.62
N LEU A 276 -8.83 -12.89 6.03
CA LEU A 276 -8.95 -14.20 6.70
C LEU A 276 -7.99 -14.38 7.87
N CYS A 277 -6.84 -13.72 7.86
CA CYS A 277 -5.91 -13.75 8.98
C CYS A 277 -6.39 -12.87 10.15
N VAL A 278 -6.86 -11.67 9.87
CA VAL A 278 -7.13 -10.63 10.88
C VAL A 278 -8.55 -10.74 11.44
N ILE A 279 -9.57 -10.80 10.57
CA ILE A 279 -10.98 -10.66 10.99
C ILE A 279 -11.46 -11.84 11.83
N PRO A 280 -11.27 -13.13 11.47
CA PRO A 280 -11.67 -14.25 12.31
C PRO A 280 -10.97 -14.26 13.66
N GLY A 281 -9.66 -13.96 13.71
CA GLY A 281 -8.91 -13.88 14.96
C GLY A 281 -9.43 -12.80 15.90
N ARG A 282 -9.77 -11.63 15.36
CA ARG A 282 -10.39 -10.54 16.12
C ARG A 282 -11.75 -10.96 16.67
N PHE A 283 -12.64 -11.58 15.88
CA PHE A 283 -13.94 -12.03 16.35
C PHE A 283 -13.83 -13.13 17.43
N ALA A 284 -12.81 -13.98 17.33
CA ALA A 284 -12.60 -15.08 18.28
C ALA A 284 -12.04 -14.61 19.62
N LEU A 285 -11.04 -13.74 19.61
CA LEU A 285 -10.22 -13.47 20.81
C LEU A 285 -10.35 -12.04 21.33
N ASP A 286 -10.73 -11.08 20.48
CA ASP A 286 -10.96 -9.70 20.88
C ASP A 286 -12.23 -9.12 20.23
N PRO A 287 -13.44 -9.68 20.55
CA PRO A 287 -14.68 -9.32 19.89
C PRO A 287 -15.08 -7.84 20.07
N THR A 288 -14.56 -7.18 21.11
CA THR A 288 -14.74 -5.75 21.37
C THR A 288 -13.64 -4.87 20.81
N GLY A 289 -12.58 -5.48 20.27
CA GLY A 289 -11.46 -4.77 19.65
C GLY A 289 -11.89 -3.96 18.45
N THR A 290 -11.13 -2.90 18.16
CA THR A 290 -11.40 -2.04 17.00
C THR A 290 -11.29 -2.81 15.68
N LEU A 291 -12.13 -2.44 14.73
CA LEU A 291 -12.04 -2.91 13.35
C LEU A 291 -11.34 -1.90 12.44
N GLY A 292 -10.84 -0.78 12.98
CA GLY A 292 -10.32 0.32 12.19
C GLY A 292 -9.03 0.95 12.70
N GLY A 293 -8.36 1.69 11.83
CA GLY A 293 -7.17 2.47 12.12
C GLY A 293 -5.90 1.65 12.41
N PRO A 294 -4.76 2.31 12.72
CA PRO A 294 -3.54 1.65 13.17
C PRO A 294 -3.75 0.73 14.38
N SER A 295 -4.75 1.03 15.21
CA SER A 295 -5.12 0.23 16.38
C SER A 295 -5.53 -1.20 16.03
N LEU A 296 -6.07 -1.48 14.83
CA LEU A 296 -6.35 -2.86 14.42
C LEU A 296 -5.05 -3.70 14.37
N LEU A 297 -3.99 -3.14 13.81
CA LEU A 297 -2.72 -3.83 13.64
C LEU A 297 -1.93 -3.94 14.97
N PHE A 298 -1.83 -2.82 15.70
CA PHE A 298 -0.92 -2.70 16.83
C PHE A 298 -1.58 -2.96 18.18
N VAL A 299 -2.88 -2.79 18.30
CA VAL A 299 -3.64 -3.07 19.56
C VAL A 299 -4.40 -4.38 19.45
N THR A 300 -5.35 -4.46 18.52
CA THR A 300 -6.24 -5.61 18.43
C THR A 300 -5.49 -6.91 18.12
N MET A 301 -4.58 -6.89 17.14
CA MET A 301 -3.80 -8.10 16.80
C MET A 301 -2.83 -8.49 17.91
N GLN A 302 -2.23 -7.54 18.64
CA GLN A 302 -1.43 -7.88 19.82
C GLN A 302 -2.27 -8.55 20.91
N ASN A 303 -3.47 -8.02 21.20
CA ASN A 303 -4.41 -8.66 22.12
C ASN A 303 -4.79 -10.08 21.70
N VAL A 304 -4.96 -10.32 20.38
CA VAL A 304 -5.22 -11.65 19.84
C VAL A 304 -4.06 -12.60 20.15
N PHE A 305 -2.82 -12.18 19.95
CA PHE A 305 -1.65 -13.02 20.25
C PHE A 305 -1.50 -13.26 21.74
N ASP A 306 -1.68 -12.25 22.59
CA ASP A 306 -1.56 -12.36 24.04
C ASP A 306 -2.59 -13.38 24.61
N ARG A 307 -3.78 -13.47 23.99
CA ARG A 307 -4.83 -14.45 24.36
C ARG A 307 -4.61 -15.85 23.76
N MET A 308 -3.65 -16.04 22.87
CA MET A 308 -3.26 -17.38 22.37
C MET A 308 -2.42 -18.20 23.36
N GLY A 309 -2.09 -17.66 24.55
CA GLY A 309 -1.28 -18.32 25.57
C GLY A 309 0.18 -18.53 25.11
N ALA A 310 0.77 -19.70 25.40
CA ALA A 310 2.16 -19.97 25.10
C ALA A 310 2.55 -19.91 23.61
N ALA A 311 1.58 -20.09 22.70
CA ALA A 311 1.81 -19.97 21.26
C ALA A 311 1.77 -18.51 20.78
N GLY A 312 1.22 -17.59 21.56
CA GLY A 312 1.02 -16.20 21.18
C GLY A 312 2.26 -15.48 20.66
N PRO A 313 3.38 -15.48 21.40
CA PRO A 313 4.61 -14.82 20.95
C PRO A 313 5.12 -15.34 19.61
N ILE A 314 5.00 -16.63 19.34
CA ILE A 314 5.44 -17.23 18.05
C ILE A 314 4.59 -16.70 16.90
N PHE A 315 3.26 -16.67 17.07
CA PHE A 315 2.35 -16.11 16.06
C PHE A 315 2.50 -14.60 15.94
N GLY A 316 2.78 -13.89 17.03
CA GLY A 316 3.10 -12.47 16.99
C GLY A 316 4.36 -12.17 16.18
N ILE A 317 5.47 -12.91 16.42
CA ILE A 317 6.70 -12.80 15.62
C ILE A 317 6.39 -13.08 14.14
N LEU A 318 5.72 -14.19 13.85
CA LEU A 318 5.39 -14.61 12.48
C LEU A 318 4.57 -13.55 11.75
N PHE A 319 3.54 -13.03 12.41
CA PHE A 319 2.65 -12.01 11.83
C PHE A 319 3.37 -10.68 11.59
N TYR A 320 4.05 -10.11 12.60
CA TYR A 320 4.73 -8.83 12.41
C TYR A 320 5.93 -8.94 11.47
N LEU A 321 6.59 -10.09 11.39
CA LEU A 321 7.64 -10.34 10.40
C LEU A 321 7.06 -10.40 8.97
N LEU A 322 5.91 -11.04 8.80
CA LEU A 322 5.14 -11.02 7.56
C LEU A 322 4.80 -9.58 7.13
N VAL A 323 4.32 -8.77 8.08
CA VAL A 323 4.01 -7.35 7.83
C VAL A 323 5.25 -6.55 7.46
N VAL A 324 6.39 -6.80 8.12
CA VAL A 324 7.69 -6.19 7.77
C VAL A 324 8.11 -6.55 6.35
N PHE A 325 8.00 -7.81 5.93
CA PHE A 325 8.32 -8.21 4.55
C PHE A 325 7.42 -7.52 3.51
N ALA A 326 6.12 -7.45 3.79
CA ALA A 326 5.17 -6.71 2.95
C ALA A 326 5.50 -5.21 2.90
N ALA A 327 5.83 -4.62 4.04
CA ALA A 327 6.21 -3.21 4.11
C ALA A 327 7.51 -2.93 3.35
N VAL A 328 8.53 -3.77 3.47
CA VAL A 328 9.81 -3.62 2.76
C VAL A 328 9.61 -3.71 1.25
N SER A 329 8.85 -4.69 0.74
CA SER A 329 8.64 -4.85 -0.70
C SER A 329 7.96 -3.63 -1.34
N SER A 330 7.01 -3.01 -0.64
CA SER A 330 6.36 -1.79 -1.11
C SER A 330 7.23 -0.54 -0.93
N SER A 331 7.93 -0.38 0.20
CA SER A 331 8.79 0.79 0.43
C SER A 331 9.93 0.91 -0.60
N ILE A 332 10.49 -0.22 -1.04
CA ILE A 332 11.53 -0.22 -2.09
C ILE A 332 10.98 0.24 -3.43
N SER A 333 9.74 -0.09 -3.78
CA SER A 333 9.11 0.39 -5.02
C SER A 333 8.78 1.88 -4.97
N LEU A 334 8.33 2.38 -3.81
CA LEU A 334 8.09 3.81 -3.59
C LEU A 334 9.39 4.61 -3.72
N LEU A 335 10.47 4.16 -3.07
CA LEU A 335 11.77 4.83 -3.20
C LEU A 335 12.32 4.73 -4.64
N GLU A 336 12.16 3.56 -5.30
CA GLU A 336 12.58 3.41 -6.70
C GLU A 336 11.82 4.34 -7.64
N ALA A 337 10.52 4.54 -7.45
CA ALA A 337 9.72 5.47 -8.23
C ALA A 337 10.23 6.92 -8.13
N VAL A 338 10.69 7.32 -6.95
CA VAL A 338 11.31 8.64 -6.73
C VAL A 338 12.69 8.72 -7.38
N VAL A 339 13.54 7.70 -7.19
CA VAL A 339 14.95 7.69 -7.63
C VAL A 339 15.09 7.54 -9.14
N ALA A 340 14.24 6.74 -9.78
CA ALA A 340 14.34 6.38 -11.20
C ALA A 340 14.42 7.60 -12.12
N HIS A 341 13.64 8.64 -11.85
CA HIS A 341 13.68 9.87 -12.66
C HIS A 341 15.06 10.54 -12.64
N PHE A 342 15.65 10.67 -11.46
CA PHE A 342 16.96 11.34 -11.32
C PHE A 342 18.09 10.51 -11.91
N VAL A 343 17.99 9.18 -11.79
CA VAL A 343 18.94 8.24 -12.42
C VAL A 343 18.85 8.33 -13.96
N ASP A 344 17.62 8.32 -14.52
CA ASP A 344 17.40 8.46 -15.95
C ASP A 344 17.95 9.81 -16.47
N LYS A 345 17.68 10.90 -15.76
CA LYS A 345 18.19 12.22 -16.10
C LYS A 345 19.72 12.28 -16.07
N ALA A 346 20.35 11.73 -15.05
CA ALA A 346 21.82 11.71 -14.96
C ALA A 346 22.44 10.90 -16.10
N ARG A 347 21.80 9.81 -16.53
CA ARG A 347 22.24 9.00 -17.67
C ARG A 347 22.10 9.78 -18.98
N ASP A 348 20.96 10.45 -19.22
CA ASP A 348 20.73 11.28 -20.41
C ASP A 348 21.76 12.41 -20.50
N GLU A 349 22.22 12.95 -19.37
CA GLU A 349 23.26 13.98 -19.28
C GLU A 349 24.70 13.42 -19.34
N GLY A 350 24.88 12.11 -19.53
CA GLY A 350 26.21 11.48 -19.60
C GLY A 350 26.97 11.43 -18.26
N LYS A 351 26.29 11.64 -17.13
CA LYS A 351 26.92 11.67 -15.78
C LYS A 351 27.12 10.29 -15.15
N GLY A 352 26.83 9.21 -15.88
CA GLY A 352 26.94 7.82 -15.43
C GLY A 352 25.83 7.42 -14.44
N ASP A 353 25.97 6.21 -13.86
CA ASP A 353 25.01 5.71 -12.87
C ASP A 353 25.25 6.35 -11.49
N LYS A 354 24.36 7.22 -11.08
CA LYS A 354 24.35 7.89 -9.78
C LYS A 354 23.28 7.34 -8.83
N ARG A 355 22.83 6.12 -9.06
CA ARG A 355 21.77 5.47 -8.27
C ARG A 355 22.03 5.55 -6.76
N LYS A 356 23.23 5.21 -6.28
CA LYS A 356 23.58 5.26 -4.85
C LYS A 356 23.36 6.65 -4.25
N LEU A 357 23.79 7.70 -4.97
CA LEU A 357 23.62 9.09 -4.51
C LEU A 357 22.14 9.48 -4.45
N TYR A 358 21.36 9.20 -5.50
CA TYR A 358 19.93 9.57 -5.51
C TYR A 358 19.10 8.73 -4.56
N SER A 359 19.45 7.45 -4.33
CA SER A 359 18.82 6.63 -3.29
C SER A 359 19.09 7.19 -1.90
N LEU A 360 20.31 7.67 -1.62
CA LEU A 360 20.63 8.33 -0.36
C LEU A 360 19.84 9.62 -0.17
N ILE A 361 19.78 10.48 -1.19
CA ILE A 361 19.02 11.75 -1.13
C ILE A 361 17.53 11.48 -0.91
N GLY A 362 16.94 10.54 -1.67
CA GLY A 362 15.55 10.14 -1.52
C GLY A 362 15.25 9.57 -0.14
N ALA A 363 16.14 8.72 0.39
CA ALA A 363 16.01 8.14 1.72
C ALA A 363 16.14 9.19 2.84
N ILE A 364 17.05 10.18 2.70
CA ILE A 364 17.13 11.30 3.65
C ILE A 364 15.83 12.09 3.67
N GLY A 365 15.28 12.42 2.49
CA GLY A 365 14.01 13.12 2.40
C GLY A 365 12.85 12.33 3.03
N ALA A 366 12.73 11.05 2.72
CA ALA A 366 11.73 10.17 3.34
C ALA A 366 11.96 10.01 4.85
N GLY A 367 13.22 9.95 5.29
CA GLY A 367 13.59 9.91 6.71
C GLY A 367 13.14 11.15 7.47
N ILE A 368 13.22 12.33 6.87
CA ILE A 368 12.70 13.57 7.48
C ILE A 368 11.20 13.47 7.69
N LEU A 369 10.44 13.03 6.67
CA LEU A 369 8.99 12.84 6.80
C LEU A 369 8.66 11.76 7.84
N CYS A 370 9.40 10.65 7.85
CA CYS A 370 9.26 9.58 8.85
C CYS A 370 9.47 10.11 10.28
N VAL A 371 10.51 10.92 10.51
CA VAL A 371 10.78 11.54 11.81
C VAL A 371 9.62 12.45 12.24
N ILE A 372 9.08 13.26 11.34
CA ILE A 372 7.92 14.12 11.63
C ILE A 372 6.72 13.27 12.10
N VAL A 373 6.39 12.20 11.38
CA VAL A 373 5.28 11.29 11.74
C VAL A 373 5.54 10.60 13.09
N CYS A 374 6.76 10.12 13.34
CA CYS A 374 7.10 9.48 14.61
C CYS A 374 7.05 10.45 15.80
N LEU A 375 7.52 11.69 15.63
CA LEU A 375 7.51 12.72 16.67
C LEU A 375 6.09 13.21 17.00
N ASP A 376 5.17 13.18 16.02
CA ASP A 376 3.77 13.54 16.19
C ASP A 376 2.99 12.53 17.04
N ALA A 377 3.46 11.30 17.14
CA ALA A 377 2.84 10.23 17.92
C ALA A 377 1.33 10.07 17.60
N LEU A 378 0.97 10.11 16.32
CA LEU A 378 -0.42 10.07 15.82
C LEU A 378 -1.31 11.13 16.49
N GLY A 379 -0.85 12.38 16.45
CA GLY A 379 -1.58 13.55 16.94
C GLY A 379 -1.55 13.74 18.46
N ASN A 380 -0.79 12.91 19.21
CA ASN A 380 -0.75 12.99 20.67
C ASN A 380 0.41 13.88 21.22
N ALA A 381 1.28 14.41 20.35
CA ALA A 381 2.45 15.17 20.76
C ALA A 381 2.24 16.71 20.73
N GLY A 382 1.09 17.19 20.32
CA GLY A 382 0.79 18.63 20.24
C GLY A 382 1.49 19.36 19.08
N ILE A 383 1.91 18.62 18.06
CA ILE A 383 2.57 19.13 16.84
C ILE A 383 1.87 18.71 15.55
N SER A 384 0.63 18.20 15.66
CA SER A 384 -0.16 17.85 14.49
C SER A 384 -0.49 19.08 13.63
N PRO A 385 -0.87 18.93 12.37
CA PRO A 385 -1.34 20.05 11.57
C PRO A 385 -2.46 20.84 12.25
N ALA A 386 -3.39 20.18 12.96
CA ALA A 386 -4.45 20.86 13.71
C ALA A 386 -3.92 21.71 14.88
N ASP A 387 -2.90 21.20 15.58
CA ASP A 387 -2.29 21.95 16.70
C ASP A 387 -1.54 23.17 16.19
N ILE A 388 -0.73 23.01 15.13
CA ILE A 388 0.05 24.10 14.51
C ILE A 388 -0.85 25.19 13.93
N LEU A 389 -2.00 24.81 13.35
CA LEU A 389 -2.97 25.74 12.76
C LEU A 389 -3.94 26.32 13.79
N GLY A 390 -3.85 25.91 15.06
CA GLY A 390 -4.75 26.37 16.12
C GLY A 390 -6.20 25.88 15.95
N MET A 391 -6.40 24.77 15.21
CA MET A 391 -7.72 24.14 15.02
C MET A 391 -8.11 23.27 16.21
N ARG A 392 -7.14 22.78 16.99
CA ARG A 392 -7.32 22.00 18.20
C ARG A 392 -6.91 22.86 19.40
N VAL A 393 -7.86 23.19 20.27
CA VAL A 393 -7.62 23.94 21.52
C VAL A 393 -7.62 22.97 22.71
N ASP A 394 -8.50 21.98 22.67
CA ASP A 394 -8.59 20.90 23.63
C ASP A 394 -8.29 19.55 22.93
N PRO A 395 -7.59 18.60 23.56
CA PRO A 395 -7.35 17.27 22.97
C PRO A 395 -8.61 16.51 22.53
N SER A 396 -9.77 16.86 23.08
CA SER A 396 -11.09 16.28 22.72
C SER A 396 -11.76 16.93 21.52
N ASP A 397 -11.22 18.04 21.01
CA ASP A 397 -11.79 18.75 19.87
C ASP A 397 -11.79 17.88 18.60
N LYS A 398 -12.94 17.82 17.93
CA LYS A 398 -13.05 17.16 16.65
C LYS A 398 -12.43 18.05 15.57
N VAL A 399 -11.42 17.51 14.91
CA VAL A 399 -10.76 18.15 13.77
C VAL A 399 -10.97 17.32 12.51
N PRO A 400 -10.88 17.91 11.29
CA PRO A 400 -10.90 17.15 10.05
C PRO A 400 -9.78 16.11 10.03
N THR A 401 -10.04 14.93 9.45
CA THR A 401 -9.09 13.79 9.42
C THR A 401 -7.71 14.21 8.90
N TRP A 402 -7.65 15.00 7.81
CA TRP A 402 -6.38 15.47 7.24
C TRP A 402 -5.49 16.25 8.20
N SER A 403 -6.05 16.81 9.26
CA SER A 403 -5.30 17.64 10.22
C SER A 403 -5.06 16.96 11.57
N ALA A 404 -5.62 15.77 11.77
CA ALA A 404 -5.57 15.06 13.04
C ALA A 404 -4.13 14.67 13.43
N ASP A 405 -3.35 14.25 12.46
CA ASP A 405 -1.93 13.92 12.61
C ASP A 405 -1.18 14.05 11.27
N TRP A 406 0.15 13.94 11.29
CA TRP A 406 0.98 14.05 10.09
C TRP A 406 0.88 12.84 9.16
N LEU A 407 0.51 11.65 9.66
CA LEU A 407 0.26 10.49 8.82
C LEU A 407 -0.96 10.77 7.95
N ASP A 408 -2.09 11.13 8.57
CA ASP A 408 -3.34 11.44 7.88
C ASP A 408 -3.19 12.64 6.93
N PHE A 409 -2.34 13.62 7.27
CA PHE A 409 -2.03 14.75 6.39
C PHE A 409 -1.35 14.31 5.09
N PHE A 410 -0.31 13.48 5.19
CA PHE A 410 0.39 12.98 4.00
C PHE A 410 -0.47 12.00 3.22
N ASP A 411 -1.28 11.19 3.91
CA ASP A 411 -2.20 10.25 3.28
C ASP A 411 -3.34 10.95 2.55
N CYS A 412 -3.92 11.99 3.13
CA CYS A 412 -4.91 12.84 2.47
C CYS A 412 -4.39 13.40 1.13
N ILE A 413 -3.16 13.93 1.12
CA ILE A 413 -2.57 14.46 -0.11
C ILE A 413 -2.30 13.33 -1.10
N ALA A 414 -1.71 12.22 -0.67
CA ALA A 414 -1.28 11.13 -1.53
C ALA A 414 -2.46 10.25 -1.98
N GLU A 415 -3.09 9.52 -1.06
CA GLU A 415 -4.20 8.59 -1.35
C GLU A 415 -5.50 9.33 -1.63
N GLY A 416 -5.79 10.39 -0.86
CA GLY A 416 -7.04 11.14 -0.98
C GLY A 416 -7.13 11.97 -2.26
N ILE A 417 -6.02 12.53 -2.76
CA ILE A 417 -6.04 13.49 -3.87
C ILE A 417 -5.17 13.03 -5.04
N LEU A 418 -3.85 12.85 -4.84
CA LEU A 418 -2.91 12.71 -5.96
C LEU A 418 -3.10 11.42 -6.75
N MET A 419 -3.32 10.30 -6.09
CA MET A 419 -3.49 9.00 -6.75
C MET A 419 -4.78 8.92 -7.58
N PRO A 420 -5.98 9.22 -7.05
CA PRO A 420 -7.20 9.21 -7.86
C PRO A 420 -7.17 10.24 -8.99
N LEU A 421 -6.61 11.43 -8.75
CA LEU A 421 -6.43 12.47 -9.76
C LEU A 421 -5.47 12.02 -10.86
N GLY A 422 -4.34 11.39 -10.48
CA GLY A 422 -3.37 10.83 -11.41
C GLY A 422 -3.98 9.78 -12.33
N ALA A 423 -4.74 8.84 -11.77
CA ALA A 423 -5.43 7.80 -12.52
C ALA A 423 -6.56 8.34 -13.41
N LEU A 424 -7.33 9.32 -12.91
CA LEU A 424 -8.35 10.03 -13.69
C LEU A 424 -7.73 10.68 -14.93
N LEU A 425 -6.67 11.47 -14.73
CA LEU A 425 -6.02 12.20 -15.81
C LEU A 425 -5.29 11.27 -16.79
N MET A 426 -4.70 10.17 -16.31
CA MET A 426 -4.15 9.13 -17.17
C MET A 426 -5.25 8.47 -18.02
N SER A 427 -6.41 8.19 -17.44
CA SER A 427 -7.55 7.64 -18.16
C SER A 427 -8.04 8.60 -19.25
N ILE A 428 -8.10 9.89 -18.96
CA ILE A 428 -8.45 10.93 -19.96
C ILE A 428 -7.38 10.99 -21.06
N MET A 429 -6.10 10.94 -20.71
CA MET A 429 -4.99 10.93 -21.66
C MET A 429 -5.11 9.75 -22.64
N TYR A 430 -5.28 8.52 -22.14
CA TYR A 430 -5.43 7.35 -23.00
C TYR A 430 -6.78 7.23 -23.69
N GLY A 431 -7.85 7.68 -23.03
CA GLY A 431 -9.20 7.59 -23.59
C GLY A 431 -9.45 8.58 -24.72
N TRP A 432 -8.86 9.80 -24.63
CA TRP A 432 -9.33 10.95 -25.43
C TRP A 432 -8.20 11.72 -26.16
N GLU A 433 -6.96 11.74 -25.63
CA GLU A 433 -5.87 12.43 -26.33
C GLU A 433 -5.08 11.47 -27.22
N LEU A 434 -4.58 10.37 -26.67
CA LEU A 434 -3.69 9.43 -27.37
C LEU A 434 -4.44 8.31 -28.06
N GLY A 435 -5.63 7.98 -27.58
CA GLY A 435 -6.39 6.79 -27.95
C GLY A 435 -5.91 5.52 -27.22
N PRO A 436 -6.86 4.58 -26.90
CA PRO A 436 -6.54 3.28 -26.29
C PRO A 436 -5.64 2.40 -27.18
N GLU A 437 -5.56 2.73 -28.46
CA GLU A 437 -4.75 2.07 -29.48
C GLU A 437 -3.25 2.11 -29.13
N VAL A 438 -2.81 3.12 -28.40
CA VAL A 438 -1.42 3.24 -27.94
C VAL A 438 -1.04 2.11 -26.97
N VAL A 439 -1.96 1.78 -26.06
CA VAL A 439 -1.78 0.64 -25.12
C VAL A 439 -1.94 -0.68 -25.87
N HIS A 440 -2.86 -0.77 -26.81
CA HIS A 440 -3.04 -1.96 -27.67
C HIS A 440 -1.75 -2.26 -28.46
N ALA A 441 -1.22 -1.27 -29.15
CA ALA A 441 0.02 -1.44 -29.94
C ALA A 441 1.20 -1.88 -29.07
N GLU A 442 1.31 -1.33 -27.84
CA GLU A 442 2.35 -1.75 -26.91
C GLU A 442 2.12 -3.16 -26.36
N ALA A 443 0.86 -3.51 -26.04
CA ALA A 443 0.51 -4.84 -25.53
C ALA A 443 0.63 -5.96 -26.58
N THR A 444 0.54 -5.62 -27.86
CA THR A 444 0.64 -6.57 -28.98
C THR A 444 1.99 -6.54 -29.70
N CYS A 445 2.94 -5.76 -29.23
CA CYS A 445 4.30 -5.79 -29.76
C CYS A 445 4.88 -7.21 -29.63
N GLU A 446 5.77 -7.61 -30.52
CA GLU A 446 6.37 -8.95 -30.59
C GLU A 446 5.34 -10.09 -30.80
N GLY A 447 4.17 -9.81 -31.42
CA GLY A 447 3.16 -10.82 -31.77
C GLY A 447 2.27 -11.30 -30.62
N GLN A 448 2.30 -10.63 -29.49
CA GLN A 448 1.47 -10.98 -28.33
C GLN A 448 -0.01 -10.63 -28.56
N LYS A 449 -0.91 -11.25 -27.76
CA LYS A 449 -2.36 -11.01 -27.85
C LYS A 449 -2.84 -10.13 -26.71
N PHE A 450 -3.70 -9.16 -27.02
CA PHE A 450 -4.46 -8.37 -26.04
C PHE A 450 -5.95 -8.71 -26.14
N GLY A 451 -6.33 -9.88 -25.60
CA GLY A 451 -7.71 -10.39 -25.67
C GLY A 451 -8.73 -9.52 -24.92
N ALA A 452 -8.31 -8.87 -23.85
CA ALA A 452 -9.15 -7.96 -23.06
C ALA A 452 -9.27 -6.53 -23.64
N TYR A 453 -8.79 -6.28 -24.86
CA TYR A 453 -8.77 -4.91 -25.43
C TYR A 453 -10.15 -4.26 -25.51
N GLY A 454 -11.19 -5.00 -25.89
CA GLY A 454 -12.56 -4.46 -25.93
C GLY A 454 -13.02 -3.94 -24.57
N TRP A 455 -12.77 -4.71 -23.51
CA TRP A 455 -13.04 -4.32 -22.13
C TRP A 455 -12.18 -3.12 -21.71
N PHE A 456 -10.88 -3.17 -21.95
CA PHE A 456 -9.97 -2.07 -21.68
C PHE A 456 -10.44 -0.75 -22.32
N ARG A 457 -10.81 -0.80 -23.61
CA ARG A 457 -11.28 0.37 -24.38
C ARG A 457 -12.50 1.02 -23.78
N ILE A 458 -13.50 0.24 -23.35
CA ILE A 458 -14.71 0.76 -22.72
C ILE A 458 -14.39 1.35 -21.35
N CYS A 459 -13.67 0.59 -20.54
CA CYS A 459 -13.36 1.02 -19.18
C CYS A 459 -12.50 2.28 -19.15
N ILE A 460 -11.40 2.34 -19.92
CA ILE A 460 -10.50 3.49 -19.90
C ILE A 460 -11.13 4.79 -20.36
N LYS A 461 -12.14 4.70 -21.28
CA LYS A 461 -12.85 5.87 -21.79
C LYS A 461 -13.97 6.35 -20.88
N TYR A 462 -14.71 5.45 -20.24
CA TYR A 462 -15.97 5.81 -19.59
C TYR A 462 -16.05 5.38 -18.14
N ILE A 463 -15.76 4.11 -17.83
CA ILE A 463 -15.98 3.54 -16.48
C ILE A 463 -14.93 4.07 -15.51
N THR A 464 -13.65 3.95 -15.87
CA THR A 464 -12.54 4.36 -15.00
C THR A 464 -12.57 5.86 -14.69
N PRO A 465 -12.75 6.80 -15.66
CA PRO A 465 -12.85 8.22 -15.33
C PRO A 465 -14.01 8.54 -14.39
N LEU A 466 -15.19 7.93 -14.62
CA LEU A 466 -16.34 8.15 -13.75
C LEU A 466 -16.12 7.61 -12.34
N ALA A 467 -15.61 6.39 -12.24
CA ALA A 467 -15.27 5.78 -10.94
C ALA A 467 -14.24 6.63 -10.18
N MET A 468 -13.21 7.14 -10.89
CA MET A 468 -12.18 7.99 -10.27
C MET A 468 -12.72 9.34 -9.78
N LEU A 469 -13.69 9.92 -10.48
CA LEU A 469 -14.38 11.12 -9.99
C LEU A 469 -15.16 10.83 -8.71
N LEU A 470 -15.84 9.69 -8.65
CA LEU A 470 -16.59 9.28 -7.44
C LEU A 470 -15.63 9.00 -6.27
N VAL A 471 -14.52 8.29 -6.52
CA VAL A 471 -13.50 8.02 -5.51
C VAL A 471 -12.91 9.33 -4.99
N LEU A 472 -12.48 10.23 -5.89
CA LEU A 472 -11.90 11.53 -5.52
C LEU A 472 -12.88 12.38 -4.70
N TYR A 473 -14.15 12.43 -5.11
CA TYR A 473 -15.18 13.15 -4.38
C TYR A 473 -15.38 12.60 -2.96
N GLY A 474 -15.46 11.27 -2.82
CA GLY A 474 -15.67 10.64 -1.53
C GLY A 474 -14.45 10.75 -0.62
N GLN A 475 -13.23 10.64 -1.17
CA GLN A 475 -12.00 10.85 -0.40
C GLN A 475 -11.90 12.29 0.12
N ILE A 476 -12.21 13.29 -0.71
CA ILE A 476 -12.27 14.69 -0.26
C ILE A 476 -13.30 14.85 0.85
N LYS A 477 -14.47 14.21 0.72
CA LYS A 477 -15.50 14.26 1.76
C LYS A 477 -15.03 13.61 3.08
N GLU A 478 -14.36 12.47 3.01
CA GLU A 478 -13.87 11.70 4.18
C GLU A 478 -12.78 12.48 4.94
N PHE A 479 -11.86 13.11 4.22
CA PHE A 479 -10.74 13.81 4.86
C PHE A 479 -11.10 15.21 5.36
N PHE A 480 -11.99 15.93 4.69
CA PHE A 480 -12.22 17.35 4.97
C PHE A 480 -13.54 17.65 5.72
N PHE A 481 -14.51 16.72 5.71
CA PHE A 481 -15.86 16.91 6.28
C PHE A 481 -16.29 15.74 7.18
#